data_c9dd6c2324d9c3689876b01aa61e26fa
#
_entry.id   c9dd6c2324d9c3689876b01aa61e26fa
#
_cell.length_a   1.000
_cell.length_b   1.000
_cell.length_c   1.000
_cell.angle_alpha   90.00
_cell.angle_beta   90.00
_cell.angle_gamma   90.00
#
_symmetry.space_group_name_H-M   'P 1'
#
loop_
_entity.id
_entity.type
_entity.pdbx_description
1 polymer ?
#
loop_
_entity_poly.entity_id
_entity_poly.type
_entity_poly.pdbx_seq_one_letter_code
_entity_poly.pdbx_strand_id
1 'polypeptide(L)'
;MDKSKKSFFLRFFLSLSSGIILFYAFPPFTAGYLAFFGFIPLFASSKEDSGSNFFFGTIAGFVFYSLSFFWLYRLAGFFYLLLSLYLSLYWGLFLYLLYKLPSNGRIFTGMFIWFFLEIIVSHLFTGFPWLLLGLSQWQEPRMLKTAGF
;
A
#
# COMPACT_ATOMS: atom_id res chain seq x y z
N MET A 1 -12.83 19.09 21.48
CA MET A 1 -12.27 18.75 20.16
C MET A 1 -13.40 18.30 19.26
N ASP A 2 -13.59 18.97 18.14
CA ASP A 2 -14.69 18.71 17.21
C ASP A 2 -14.67 17.24 16.72
N LYS A 3 -15.86 16.60 16.58
CA LYS A 3 -16.00 15.21 16.10
C LYS A 3 -15.32 14.98 14.77
N SER A 4 -15.31 15.99 13.90
CA SER A 4 -14.64 15.98 12.60
C SER A 4 -13.12 15.82 12.75
N LYS A 5 -12.49 16.64 13.59
CA LYS A 5 -11.05 16.58 13.86
C LYS A 5 -10.64 15.25 14.47
N LYS A 6 -11.41 14.73 15.43
CA LYS A 6 -11.13 13.43 16.05
C LYS A 6 -11.18 12.28 15.02
N SER A 7 -12.16 12.32 14.11
CA SER A 7 -12.26 11.36 13.01
C SER A 7 -11.07 11.45 12.04
N PHE A 8 -10.59 12.65 11.71
CA PHE A 8 -9.44 12.85 10.84
C PHE A 8 -8.16 12.27 11.47
N PHE A 9 -7.87 12.59 12.71
CA PHE A 9 -6.70 12.07 13.42
C PHE A 9 -6.70 10.55 13.51
N LEU A 10 -7.85 9.93 13.82
CA LEU A 10 -7.97 8.48 13.87
C LEU A 10 -7.61 7.85 12.51
N ARG A 11 -8.18 8.37 11.43
CA ARG A 11 -7.91 7.88 10.06
C ARG A 11 -6.44 8.05 9.69
N PHE A 12 -5.83 9.18 10.06
CA PHE A 12 -4.42 9.44 9.83
C PHE A 12 -3.54 8.40 10.52
N PHE A 13 -3.77 8.13 11.81
CA PHE A 13 -3.01 7.10 12.53
C PHE A 13 -3.24 5.69 11.99
N LEU A 14 -4.45 5.35 11.57
CA LEU A 14 -4.73 4.06 10.94
C LEU A 14 -4.00 3.91 9.61
N SER A 15 -3.90 4.96 8.80
CA SER A 15 -3.14 4.94 7.55
C SER A 15 -1.65 4.80 7.79
N LEU A 16 -1.09 5.53 8.77
CA LEU A 16 0.31 5.38 9.17
C LEU A 16 0.61 3.95 9.65
N SER A 17 -0.23 3.39 10.52
CA SER A 17 -0.04 2.04 11.05
C SER A 17 -0.08 0.99 9.94
N SER A 18 -0.95 1.15 8.94
CA SER A 18 -0.98 0.26 7.77
C SER A 18 0.34 0.25 7.01
N GLY A 19 0.89 1.43 6.70
CA GLY A 19 2.18 1.55 6.02
C GLY A 19 3.32 0.92 6.82
N ILE A 20 3.35 1.13 8.13
CA ILE A 20 4.36 0.55 9.03
C ILE A 20 4.24 -0.97 9.12
N ILE A 21 3.02 -1.51 9.30
CA ILE A 21 2.82 -2.96 9.38
C ILE A 21 3.27 -3.63 8.08
N LEU A 22 2.91 -3.06 6.93
CA LEU A 22 3.31 -3.60 5.64
C LEU A 22 4.82 -3.48 5.39
N PHE A 23 5.50 -2.45 5.89
CA PHE A 23 6.95 -2.37 5.84
C PHE A 23 7.61 -3.58 6.52
N TYR A 24 7.12 -4.01 7.68
CA TYR A 24 7.65 -5.19 8.37
C TYR A 24 7.32 -6.52 7.68
N ALA A 25 6.38 -6.54 6.72
CA ALA A 25 6.09 -7.73 5.93
C ALA A 25 7.13 -8.02 4.84
N PHE A 26 8.02 -7.05 4.53
CA PHE A 26 9.03 -7.17 3.47
C PHE A 26 10.44 -7.36 4.01
N PRO A 27 11.38 -7.86 3.17
CA PRO A 27 12.78 -7.94 3.56
C PRO A 27 13.34 -6.59 4.08
N PRO A 28 14.22 -6.62 5.08
CA PRO A 28 14.93 -7.78 5.65
C PRO A 28 14.17 -8.54 6.75
N PHE A 29 12.91 -8.16 7.01
CA PHE A 29 12.12 -8.80 8.07
C PHE A 29 11.54 -10.14 7.60
N THR A 30 11.27 -11.03 8.56
CA THR A 30 10.76 -12.38 8.30
C THR A 30 9.27 -12.51 8.61
N ALA A 31 8.54 -11.40 8.59
CA ALA A 31 7.16 -11.31 9.03
C ALA A 31 6.17 -11.21 7.84
N GLY A 32 6.39 -11.96 6.76
CA GLY A 32 5.57 -11.94 5.54
C GLY A 32 4.06 -12.11 5.80
N TYR A 33 3.69 -12.82 6.87
CA TYR A 33 2.29 -12.98 7.29
C TYR A 33 1.61 -11.64 7.61
N LEU A 34 2.35 -10.60 7.96
CA LEU A 34 1.80 -9.26 8.20
C LEU A 34 1.17 -8.64 6.94
N ALA A 35 1.54 -9.09 5.74
CA ALA A 35 0.93 -8.64 4.50
C ALA A 35 -0.58 -8.93 4.44
N PHE A 36 -1.04 -10.03 5.05
CA PHE A 36 -2.46 -10.39 5.10
C PHE A 36 -3.28 -9.45 6.01
N PHE A 37 -2.66 -8.85 7.01
CA PHE A 37 -3.32 -8.00 7.99
C PHE A 37 -3.00 -6.51 7.82
N GLY A 38 -1.95 -6.20 7.10
CA GLY A 38 -1.43 -4.83 6.97
C GLY A 38 -2.41 -3.83 6.34
N PHE A 39 -3.32 -4.29 5.49
CA PHE A 39 -4.35 -3.45 4.89
C PHE A 39 -5.58 -3.22 5.79
N ILE A 40 -5.75 -3.99 6.89
CA ILE A 40 -6.92 -3.85 7.77
C ILE A 40 -7.03 -2.44 8.34
N PRO A 41 -5.96 -1.81 8.90
CA PRO A 41 -6.07 -0.44 9.40
C PRO A 41 -6.41 0.56 8.29
N LEU A 42 -5.90 0.36 7.07
CA LEU A 42 -6.19 1.22 5.93
C LEU A 42 -7.67 1.15 5.55
N PHE A 43 -8.24 -0.05 5.47
CA PHE A 43 -9.67 -0.23 5.21
C PHE A 43 -10.54 0.34 6.35
N ALA A 44 -10.12 0.18 7.60
CA ALA A 44 -10.78 0.79 8.75
C ALA A 44 -10.73 2.33 8.75
N SER A 45 -9.72 2.92 8.10
CA SER A 45 -9.62 4.37 7.91
C SER A 45 -10.55 4.90 6.83
N SER A 46 -11.07 4.05 5.95
CA SER A 46 -11.83 4.45 4.77
C SER A 46 -13.26 4.82 5.09
N LYS A 47 -13.85 5.65 4.23
CA LYS A 47 -15.25 6.06 4.26
C LYS A 47 -15.84 5.92 2.87
N GLU A 48 -17.16 6.00 2.78
CA GLU A 48 -17.86 6.03 1.48
C GLU A 48 -17.52 7.29 0.65
N ASP A 49 -16.92 8.32 1.25
CA ASP A 49 -16.36 9.46 0.54
C ASP A 49 -15.03 9.07 -0.14
N SER A 50 -15.06 8.94 -1.45
CA SER A 50 -13.93 8.49 -2.25
C SER A 50 -12.75 9.48 -2.31
N GLY A 51 -13.01 10.79 -2.25
CA GLY A 51 -11.97 11.81 -2.33
C GLY A 51 -11.00 11.76 -1.15
N SER A 52 -11.53 11.67 0.06
CA SER A 52 -10.69 11.55 1.25
C SER A 52 -9.93 10.22 1.31
N ASN A 53 -10.45 9.15 0.71
CA ASN A 53 -9.78 7.85 0.66
C ASN A 53 -8.50 7.89 -0.17
N PHE A 54 -8.47 8.65 -1.28
CA PHE A 54 -7.24 8.86 -2.05
C PHE A 54 -6.12 9.41 -1.16
N PHE A 55 -6.40 10.45 -0.36
CA PHE A 55 -5.42 11.07 0.52
C PHE A 55 -4.89 10.09 1.57
N PHE A 56 -5.75 9.34 2.25
CA PHE A 56 -5.35 8.38 3.28
C PHE A 56 -4.62 7.16 2.70
N GLY A 57 -5.00 6.70 1.52
CA GLY A 57 -4.26 5.67 0.78
C GLY A 57 -2.86 6.14 0.41
N THR A 58 -2.73 7.37 -0.10
CA THR A 58 -1.43 7.98 -0.42
C THR A 58 -0.53 8.10 0.82
N ILE A 59 -1.07 8.49 1.99
CA ILE A 59 -0.30 8.54 3.24
C ILE A 59 0.24 7.15 3.61
N ALA A 60 -0.59 6.12 3.58
CA ALA A 60 -0.17 4.76 3.90
C ALA A 60 0.93 4.27 2.96
N GLY A 61 0.75 4.45 1.64
CA GLY A 61 1.75 4.12 0.64
C GLY A 61 3.04 4.91 0.80
N PHE A 62 2.96 6.22 1.08
CA PHE A 62 4.13 7.06 1.28
C PHE A 62 4.98 6.61 2.47
N VAL A 63 4.35 6.27 3.60
CA VAL A 63 5.05 5.71 4.76
C VAL A 63 5.71 4.39 4.40
N PHE A 64 4.97 3.48 3.77
CA PHE A 64 5.49 2.18 3.34
C PHE A 64 6.73 2.32 2.44
N TYR A 65 6.63 3.08 1.35
CA TYR A 65 7.72 3.24 0.39
C TYR A 65 8.90 4.05 0.96
N SER A 66 8.64 5.09 1.76
CA SER A 66 9.71 5.89 2.36
C SER A 66 10.56 5.06 3.33
N LEU A 67 9.94 4.16 4.10
CA LEU A 67 10.66 3.25 4.98
C LEU A 67 11.39 2.17 4.18
N SER A 68 10.74 1.57 3.19
CA SER A 68 11.30 0.48 2.38
C SER A 68 12.46 0.94 1.49
N PHE A 69 12.42 2.16 0.98
CA PHE A 69 13.47 2.74 0.14
C PHE A 69 14.46 3.61 0.89
N PHE A 70 14.45 3.62 2.21
CA PHE A 70 15.40 4.43 2.99
C PHE A 70 16.87 4.17 2.64
N TRP A 71 17.20 2.97 2.22
CA TRP A 71 18.55 2.64 1.76
C TRP A 71 18.98 3.42 0.50
N LEU A 72 18.04 3.84 -0.35
CA LEU A 72 18.33 4.69 -1.53
C LEU A 72 18.81 6.09 -1.13
N TYR A 73 18.59 6.52 0.12
CA TYR A 73 19.10 7.80 0.59
C TYR A 73 20.62 7.95 0.38
N ARG A 74 21.36 6.84 0.51
CA ARG A 74 22.82 6.85 0.28
C ARG A 74 23.22 7.02 -1.17
N LEU A 75 22.35 6.71 -2.12
CA LEU A 75 22.60 6.79 -3.57
C LEU A 75 22.02 8.06 -4.17
N ALA A 76 20.81 8.42 -3.78
CA ALA A 76 20.02 9.48 -4.41
C ALA A 76 19.69 10.64 -3.46
N GLY A 77 20.20 10.64 -2.22
CA GLY A 77 19.84 11.65 -1.23
C GLY A 77 18.32 11.71 -1.01
N PHE A 78 17.76 12.87 -0.86
CA PHE A 78 16.32 13.05 -0.62
C PHE A 78 15.43 12.76 -1.87
N PHE A 79 16.01 12.56 -3.05
CA PHE A 79 15.22 12.25 -4.26
C PHE A 79 14.45 10.93 -4.18
N TYR A 80 14.85 9.98 -3.32
CA TYR A 80 14.08 8.77 -3.07
C TYR A 80 12.66 9.04 -2.55
N LEU A 81 12.43 10.19 -1.88
CA LEU A 81 11.11 10.60 -1.41
C LEU A 81 10.18 10.95 -2.58
N LEU A 82 10.71 11.48 -3.70
CA LEU A 82 9.90 11.71 -4.91
C LEU A 82 9.43 10.38 -5.52
N LEU A 83 10.30 9.39 -5.55
CA LEU A 83 9.92 8.03 -5.98
C LEU A 83 8.87 7.44 -5.04
N SER A 84 9.07 7.57 -3.72
CA SER A 84 8.11 7.10 -2.72
C SER A 84 6.76 7.79 -2.86
N LEU A 85 6.75 9.09 -3.13
CA LEU A 85 5.52 9.86 -3.38
C LEU A 85 4.82 9.38 -4.67
N TYR A 86 5.57 9.22 -5.76
CA TYR A 86 5.04 8.70 -7.02
C TYR A 86 4.35 7.35 -6.83
N LEU A 87 5.03 6.38 -6.20
CA LEU A 87 4.47 5.05 -5.97
C LEU A 87 3.30 5.07 -4.99
N SER A 88 3.30 5.97 -4.02
CA SER A 88 2.19 6.10 -3.07
C SER A 88 0.88 6.56 -3.70
N LEU A 89 0.93 7.26 -4.83
CA LEU A 89 -0.27 7.67 -5.57
C LEU A 89 -1.10 6.46 -6.04
N TYR A 90 -0.45 5.33 -6.34
CA TYR A 90 -1.15 4.09 -6.70
C TYR A 90 -1.96 3.52 -5.53
N TRP A 91 -1.47 3.66 -4.29
CA TRP A 91 -2.23 3.28 -3.10
C TRP A 91 -3.43 4.21 -2.87
N GLY A 92 -3.25 5.50 -3.11
CA GLY A 92 -4.35 6.47 -3.12
C GLY A 92 -5.40 6.11 -4.17
N LEU A 93 -4.95 5.81 -5.39
CA LEU A 93 -5.83 5.41 -6.50
C LEU A 93 -6.55 4.09 -6.21
N PHE A 94 -5.85 3.10 -5.63
CA PHE A 94 -6.45 1.86 -5.19
C PHE A 94 -7.62 2.09 -4.24
N LEU A 95 -7.39 2.84 -3.17
CA LEU A 95 -8.39 3.07 -2.16
C LEU A 95 -9.55 3.93 -2.68
N TYR A 96 -9.26 4.92 -3.53
CA TYR A 96 -10.27 5.72 -4.23
C TYR A 96 -11.18 4.86 -5.12
N LEU A 97 -10.61 4.02 -5.98
CA LEU A 97 -11.35 3.16 -6.90
C LEU A 97 -12.17 2.11 -6.15
N LEU A 98 -11.59 1.50 -5.10
CA LEU A 98 -12.26 0.48 -4.29
C LEU A 98 -13.58 0.99 -3.68
N TYR A 99 -13.63 2.26 -3.28
CA TYR A 99 -14.82 2.85 -2.68
C TYR A 99 -15.73 3.58 -3.67
N LYS A 100 -15.23 3.89 -4.86
CA LYS A 100 -16.04 4.45 -5.94
C LYS A 100 -16.87 3.38 -6.67
N LEU A 101 -16.38 2.14 -6.70
CA LEU A 101 -17.07 1.03 -7.34
C LEU A 101 -18.14 0.42 -6.41
N PRO A 102 -19.17 -0.23 -6.96
CA PRO A 102 -20.23 -0.86 -6.17
C PRO A 102 -19.69 -1.81 -5.10
N SER A 103 -20.33 -1.83 -3.93
CA SER A 103 -19.90 -2.61 -2.77
C SER A 103 -20.08 -4.13 -2.91
N ASN A 104 -20.92 -4.57 -3.86
CA ASN A 104 -21.15 -5.99 -4.09
C ASN A 104 -19.86 -6.67 -4.58
N GLY A 105 -19.30 -7.55 -3.74
CA GLY A 105 -18.05 -8.23 -4.06
C GLY A 105 -16.78 -7.37 -3.88
N ARG A 106 -16.80 -6.35 -3.01
CA ARG A 106 -15.68 -5.41 -2.77
C ARG A 106 -14.33 -6.10 -2.58
N ILE A 107 -14.29 -7.28 -1.97
CA ILE A 107 -13.06 -8.06 -1.79
C ILE A 107 -12.49 -8.47 -3.16
N PHE A 108 -13.30 -9.08 -4.03
CA PHE A 108 -12.85 -9.48 -5.37
C PHE A 108 -12.48 -8.27 -6.21
N THR A 109 -13.31 -7.23 -6.19
CA THR A 109 -13.02 -5.95 -6.87
C THR A 109 -11.67 -5.38 -6.41
N GLY A 110 -11.41 -5.40 -5.11
CA GLY A 110 -10.14 -4.95 -4.55
C GLY A 110 -8.94 -5.76 -5.04
N MET A 111 -9.05 -7.08 -5.12
CA MET A 111 -8.00 -7.96 -5.66
C MET A 111 -7.69 -7.62 -7.13
N PHE A 112 -8.72 -7.43 -7.96
CA PHE A 112 -8.55 -7.05 -9.37
C PHE A 112 -7.92 -5.67 -9.54
N ILE A 113 -8.41 -4.66 -8.79
CA ILE A 113 -7.84 -3.31 -8.85
C ILE A 113 -6.35 -3.36 -8.46
N TRP A 114 -6.02 -4.04 -7.36
CA TRP A 114 -4.63 -4.15 -6.90
C TRP A 114 -3.74 -4.82 -7.93
N PHE A 115 -4.17 -5.95 -8.48
CA PHE A 115 -3.45 -6.69 -9.52
C PHE A 115 -3.18 -5.82 -10.76
N PHE A 116 -4.19 -5.12 -11.27
CA PHE A 116 -4.00 -4.22 -12.41
C PHE A 116 -3.07 -3.05 -12.10
N LEU A 117 -3.16 -2.48 -10.90
CA LEU A 117 -2.24 -1.41 -10.49
C LEU A 117 -0.79 -1.91 -10.38
N GLU A 118 -0.55 -3.12 -9.89
CA GLU A 118 0.79 -3.72 -9.88
C GLU A 118 1.33 -3.92 -11.31
N ILE A 119 0.50 -4.36 -12.25
CA ILE A 119 0.89 -4.46 -13.67
C ILE A 119 1.24 -3.08 -14.22
N ILE A 120 0.41 -2.07 -13.96
CA ILE A 120 0.66 -0.70 -14.43
C ILE A 120 1.99 -0.17 -13.86
N VAL A 121 2.23 -0.28 -12.57
CA VAL A 121 3.48 0.14 -11.92
C VAL A 121 4.69 -0.58 -12.51
N SER A 122 4.54 -1.87 -12.84
CA SER A 122 5.63 -2.68 -13.38
C SER A 122 6.01 -2.31 -14.82
N HIS A 123 5.15 -1.62 -15.57
CA HIS A 123 5.37 -1.30 -16.99
C HIS A 123 5.38 0.19 -17.28
N LEU A 124 4.78 1.02 -16.43
CA LEU A 124 4.68 2.45 -16.69
C LEU A 124 6.04 3.14 -16.50
N PHE A 125 6.37 4.09 -17.41
CA PHE A 125 7.69 4.73 -17.50
C PHE A 125 8.81 3.71 -17.71
N THR A 126 9.75 3.61 -16.76
CA THR A 126 10.87 2.65 -16.80
C THR A 126 10.52 1.28 -16.21
N GLY A 127 9.28 1.11 -15.73
CA GLY A 127 8.85 -0.04 -14.94
C GLY A 127 9.57 -0.12 -13.59
N PHE A 128 8.83 -0.24 -12.49
CA PHE A 128 9.43 -0.35 -11.15
C PHE A 128 8.74 -1.47 -10.36
N PRO A 129 9.00 -2.75 -10.70
CA PRO A 129 8.33 -3.89 -10.10
C PRO A 129 8.89 -4.26 -8.71
N TRP A 130 9.27 -3.25 -7.93
CA TRP A 130 9.81 -3.47 -6.60
C TRP A 130 8.70 -3.41 -5.55
N LEU A 131 8.83 -4.26 -4.53
CA LEU A 131 7.89 -4.32 -3.40
C LEU A 131 6.45 -4.65 -3.83
N LEU A 132 6.28 -5.47 -4.90
CA LEU A 132 5.00 -6.08 -5.22
C LEU A 132 4.53 -6.92 -4.04
N LEU A 133 3.23 -6.92 -3.76
CA LEU A 133 2.69 -7.58 -2.56
C LEU A 133 3.06 -9.06 -2.47
N GLY A 134 3.12 -9.77 -3.60
CA GLY A 134 3.55 -11.16 -3.67
C GLY A 134 4.98 -11.39 -3.15
N LEU A 135 5.87 -10.40 -3.29
CA LEU A 135 7.26 -10.50 -2.82
C LEU A 135 7.38 -10.53 -1.29
N SER A 136 6.37 -10.12 -0.55
CA SER A 136 6.35 -10.26 0.92
C SER A 136 6.42 -11.75 1.36
N GLN A 137 6.03 -12.68 0.49
CA GLN A 137 5.98 -14.12 0.76
C GLN A 137 7.27 -14.86 0.34
N TRP A 138 8.37 -14.16 0.13
CA TRP A 138 9.62 -14.71 -0.39
C TRP A 138 10.22 -15.87 0.44
N GLN A 139 9.85 -15.97 1.72
CA GLN A 139 10.30 -17.06 2.62
C GLN A 139 9.37 -18.28 2.63
N GLU A 140 8.23 -18.22 1.91
CA GLU A 140 7.24 -19.30 1.88
C GLU A 140 7.32 -20.11 0.57
N PRO A 141 8.17 -21.14 0.51
CA PRO A 141 8.40 -21.92 -0.72
C PRO A 141 7.12 -22.55 -1.28
N ARG A 142 6.14 -22.83 -0.41
CA ARG A 142 4.86 -23.42 -0.82
C ARG A 142 4.04 -22.41 -1.63
N MET A 143 4.00 -21.15 -1.20
CA MET A 143 3.30 -20.09 -1.93
C MET A 143 3.98 -19.77 -3.26
N LEU A 144 5.32 -19.71 -3.28
CA LEU A 144 6.09 -19.49 -4.50
C LEU A 144 5.87 -20.60 -5.53
N LYS A 145 5.87 -21.88 -5.12
CA LYS A 145 5.56 -23.01 -6.01
C LYS A 145 4.13 -22.95 -6.57
N THR A 146 3.17 -22.49 -5.78
CA THR A 146 1.77 -22.34 -6.24
C THR A 146 1.64 -21.20 -7.24
N ALA A 147 2.49 -20.17 -7.14
CA ALA A 147 2.55 -19.06 -8.08
C ALA A 147 3.27 -19.39 -9.41
N GLY A 148 3.83 -20.60 -9.56
CA GLY A 148 4.49 -21.05 -10.80
C GLY A 148 5.96 -20.62 -10.92
N PHE A 149 6.61 -20.34 -9.80
CA PHE A 149 8.08 -20.09 -9.72
C PHE A 149 8.82 -21.30 -9.20
#